data_af4d3e7125072340e2f8d4f752fc5c74
#
_entry.id   af4d3e7125072340e2f8d4f752fc5c74
#
_cell.length_a   1.000
_cell.length_b   1.000
_cell.length_c   1.000
_cell.angle_alpha   90.00
_cell.angle_beta   90.00
_cell.angle_gamma   90.00
#
_symmetry.space_group_name_H-M   'P 1'
#
loop_
_entity.id
_entity.type
_entity.pdbx_description
1 polymer ?
#
loop_
_entity_poly.entity_id
_entity_poly.type
_entity_poly.pdbx_seq_one_letter_code
_entity_poly.pdbx_strand_id
1 'polypeptide(L)'
;DLHDTQHSFPTRRSSDLFAKDVSEFDTLDEYKKEIKDNLTKKKEEQAKTEKENAVVDKAVENATMEIPEAMIDTQVENMVDDFARRIQSQGLSMEQYMQFTGATVDSLKEQMKPQAVKRIESRLVLEKVAEAENIQISDEKLDEELAKMAEMYKMELDKFKELVGEYEKEQMKKDLAVQEAVTLMADSAKEA
;
A
#
# COMPACT_ATOMS: atom_id res chain seq x y z
N ASP A 1 33.78 60.24 14.63
CA ASP A 1 33.69 58.81 15.14
C ASP A 1 32.35 58.26 14.81
N LEU A 2 32.30 57.62 13.69
CA LEU A 2 31.13 56.82 13.27
C LEU A 2 31.26 55.43 13.86
N HIS A 3 30.51 55.18 14.93
CA HIS A 3 30.34 53.82 15.47
C HIS A 3 29.47 53.02 14.52
N ASP A 4 30.12 52.15 13.76
CA ASP A 4 29.51 51.06 13.00
C ASP A 4 28.99 50.02 13.99
N THR A 5 27.73 50.13 14.40
CA THR A 5 27.04 49.08 15.11
C THR A 5 26.51 48.06 14.08
N GLN A 6 27.35 47.10 13.70
CA GLN A 6 26.90 45.90 13.04
C GLN A 6 25.90 45.17 13.94
N HIS A 7 24.63 45.42 13.74
CA HIS A 7 23.58 44.53 14.25
C HIS A 7 23.65 43.20 13.51
N SER A 8 24.48 42.28 14.00
CA SER A 8 24.37 40.90 13.62
C SER A 8 23.04 40.38 14.16
N PHE A 9 22.03 40.38 13.33
CA PHE A 9 20.79 39.66 13.63
C PHE A 9 21.12 38.20 13.87
N PRO A 10 20.74 37.64 15.01
CA PRO A 10 20.98 36.21 15.26
C PRO A 10 20.08 35.39 14.33
N THR A 11 20.63 35.01 13.18
CA THR A 11 19.98 34.14 12.18
C THR A 11 19.46 32.84 12.78
N ARG A 12 19.99 32.40 13.91
CA ARG A 12 19.50 31.24 14.67
C ARG A 12 18.12 31.46 15.28
N ARG A 13 17.80 32.64 15.78
CA ARG A 13 16.48 32.90 16.44
C ARG A 13 15.33 32.94 15.45
N SER A 14 15.53 33.41 14.23
CA SER A 14 14.48 33.48 13.21
C SER A 14 14.15 32.07 12.65
N SER A 15 15.15 31.17 12.60
CA SER A 15 14.98 29.81 12.12
C SER A 15 14.26 28.89 13.14
N ASP A 16 14.53 29.06 14.44
CA ASP A 16 13.86 28.33 15.50
C ASP A 16 12.42 28.81 15.69
N LEU A 17 12.17 30.11 15.55
CA LEU A 17 10.81 30.69 15.54
C LEU A 17 10.00 30.11 14.35
N PHE A 18 10.62 30.03 13.18
CA PHE A 18 9.96 29.39 12.03
C PHE A 18 9.62 27.92 12.30
N ALA A 19 10.52 27.14 12.92
CA ALA A 19 10.26 25.76 13.26
C ALA A 19 9.05 25.61 14.20
N LYS A 20 8.93 26.48 15.22
CA LYS A 20 7.78 26.53 16.13
C LYS A 20 6.46 26.92 15.47
N ASP A 21 6.52 27.76 14.45
CA ASP A 21 5.33 28.23 13.75
C ASP A 21 4.76 27.18 12.78
N VAL A 22 5.62 26.30 12.22
CA VAL A 22 5.23 25.33 11.18
C VAL A 22 5.25 23.88 11.67
N SER A 23 5.70 23.61 12.91
CA SER A 23 5.84 22.28 13.47
C SER A 23 5.71 22.30 14.99
N GLU A 24 5.71 21.12 15.61
CA GLU A 24 5.71 20.94 17.06
C GLU A 24 7.11 20.97 17.69
N PHE A 25 8.16 21.31 16.91
CA PHE A 25 9.55 21.31 17.35
C PHE A 25 10.02 22.68 17.82
N ASP A 26 10.88 22.68 18.84
CA ASP A 26 11.44 23.90 19.40
C ASP A 26 12.59 24.48 18.60
N THR A 27 13.28 23.67 17.81
CA THR A 27 14.45 24.06 17.03
C THR A 27 14.37 23.65 15.56
N LEU A 28 15.00 24.41 14.67
CA LEU A 28 15.09 24.07 13.26
C LEU A 28 15.84 22.75 13.03
N ASP A 29 16.81 22.43 13.87
CA ASP A 29 17.61 21.20 13.72
C ASP A 29 16.77 19.94 14.05
N GLU A 30 15.90 19.99 15.06
CA GLU A 30 14.94 18.92 15.35
C GLU A 30 13.94 18.75 14.21
N TYR A 31 13.39 19.85 13.69
CA TYR A 31 12.47 19.80 12.56
C TYR A 31 13.11 19.22 11.30
N LYS A 32 14.36 19.62 10.99
CA LYS A 32 15.12 19.04 9.86
C LYS A 32 15.41 17.56 10.06
N LYS A 33 15.71 17.15 11.30
CA LYS A 33 15.95 15.74 11.62
C LYS A 33 14.70 14.92 11.38
N GLU A 34 13.55 15.37 11.85
CA GLU A 34 12.28 14.70 11.61
C GLU A 34 11.96 14.57 10.11
N ILE A 35 12.09 15.67 9.37
CA ILE A 35 11.89 15.64 7.91
C ILE A 35 12.83 14.61 7.27
N LYS A 36 14.10 14.61 7.66
CA LYS A 36 15.08 13.65 7.14
C LYS A 36 14.68 12.20 7.48
N ASP A 37 14.29 11.94 8.72
CA ASP A 37 13.90 10.60 9.17
C ASP A 37 12.62 10.13 8.45
N ASN A 38 11.64 11.02 8.26
CA ASN A 38 10.41 10.73 7.52
C ASN A 38 10.69 10.48 6.03
N LEU A 39 11.55 11.29 5.41
CA LEU A 39 11.95 11.09 4.01
C LEU A 39 12.76 9.81 3.83
N THR A 40 13.62 9.47 4.79
CA THR A 40 14.40 8.23 4.77
C THR A 40 13.47 7.02 4.86
N LYS A 41 12.58 6.98 5.85
CA LYS A 41 11.57 5.91 5.97
C LYS A 41 10.74 5.75 4.69
N LYS A 42 10.24 6.87 4.15
CA LYS A 42 9.46 6.84 2.92
C LYS A 42 10.24 6.28 1.74
N LYS A 43 11.53 6.63 1.62
CA LYS A 43 12.40 6.11 0.55
C LYS A 43 12.72 4.63 0.75
N GLU A 44 12.95 4.20 1.98
CA GLU A 44 13.17 2.79 2.30
C GLU A 44 11.93 1.95 1.99
N GLU A 45 10.73 2.43 2.36
CA GLU A 45 9.46 1.78 2.01
C GLU A 45 9.24 1.73 0.49
N GLN A 46 9.55 2.82 -0.22
CA GLN A 46 9.47 2.84 -1.68
C GLN A 46 10.44 1.84 -2.32
N ALA A 47 11.70 1.85 -1.91
CA ALA A 47 12.70 0.92 -2.43
C ALA A 47 12.33 -0.54 -2.14
N LYS A 48 11.78 -0.83 -0.95
CA LYS A 48 11.27 -2.15 -0.61
C LYS A 48 10.14 -2.56 -1.55
N THR A 49 9.14 -1.69 -1.73
CA THR A 49 7.99 -1.95 -2.61
C THR A 49 8.43 -2.12 -4.07
N GLU A 50 9.38 -1.31 -4.55
CA GLU A 50 9.92 -1.44 -5.90
C GLU A 50 10.65 -2.77 -6.10
N LYS A 51 11.45 -3.20 -5.11
CA LYS A 51 12.13 -4.50 -5.13
C LYS A 51 11.12 -5.65 -5.13
N GLU A 52 10.13 -5.61 -4.24
CA GLU A 52 9.06 -6.61 -4.16
C GLU A 52 8.31 -6.73 -5.49
N ASN A 53 7.90 -5.61 -6.08
CA ASN A 53 7.22 -5.59 -7.37
C ASN A 53 8.09 -6.14 -8.50
N ALA A 54 9.36 -5.76 -8.56
CA ALA A 54 10.29 -6.23 -9.59
C ALA A 54 10.51 -7.74 -9.53
N VAL A 55 10.59 -8.31 -8.32
CA VAL A 55 10.74 -9.75 -8.13
C VAL A 55 9.47 -10.50 -8.54
N VAL A 56 8.31 -9.99 -8.17
CA VAL A 56 7.02 -10.57 -8.57
C VAL A 56 6.84 -10.50 -10.09
N ASP A 57 7.14 -9.35 -10.70
CA ASP A 57 7.06 -9.20 -12.17
C ASP A 57 7.98 -10.21 -12.88
N LYS A 58 9.20 -10.42 -12.38
CA LYS A 58 10.11 -11.43 -12.93
C LYS A 58 9.61 -12.85 -12.77
N ALA A 59 8.97 -13.17 -11.66
CA ALA A 59 8.37 -14.48 -11.44
C ALA A 59 7.18 -14.71 -12.39
N VAL A 60 6.35 -13.70 -12.61
CA VAL A 60 5.23 -13.74 -13.57
C VAL A 60 5.76 -13.92 -15.00
N GLU A 61 6.80 -13.19 -15.42
CA GLU A 61 7.43 -13.36 -16.74
C GLU A 61 7.93 -14.79 -17.02
N ASN A 62 8.37 -15.49 -15.98
CA ASN A 62 8.88 -16.86 -16.06
C ASN A 62 7.78 -17.92 -15.90
N ALA A 63 6.57 -17.53 -15.51
CA ALA A 63 5.45 -18.42 -15.32
C ALA A 63 4.69 -18.66 -16.63
N THR A 64 4.09 -19.84 -16.74
CA THR A 64 3.16 -20.16 -17.83
C THR A 64 1.83 -20.53 -17.25
N MET A 65 0.77 -19.83 -17.64
CA MET A 65 -0.57 -20.08 -17.14
C MET A 65 -1.62 -19.73 -18.19
N GLU A 66 -2.78 -20.38 -18.08
CA GLU A 66 -3.97 -20.03 -18.85
C GLU A 66 -5.02 -19.48 -17.88
N ILE A 67 -5.44 -18.24 -18.12
CA ILE A 67 -6.44 -17.56 -17.29
C ILE A 67 -7.79 -17.63 -18.01
N PRO A 68 -8.81 -18.29 -17.41
CA PRO A 68 -10.16 -18.30 -17.97
C PRO A 68 -10.74 -16.88 -18.07
N GLU A 69 -11.42 -16.58 -19.18
CA GLU A 69 -12.05 -15.27 -19.40
C GLU A 69 -12.99 -14.88 -18.24
N ALA A 70 -13.75 -15.83 -17.69
CA ALA A 70 -14.63 -15.58 -16.55
C ALA A 70 -13.88 -15.06 -15.29
N MET A 71 -12.62 -15.44 -15.07
CA MET A 71 -11.80 -14.87 -13.99
C MET A 71 -11.43 -13.43 -14.30
N ILE A 72 -11.09 -13.14 -15.55
CA ILE A 72 -10.75 -11.79 -15.98
C ILE A 72 -11.95 -10.88 -15.84
N ASP A 73 -13.13 -11.32 -16.30
CA ASP A 73 -14.37 -10.55 -16.20
C ASP A 73 -14.72 -10.24 -14.75
N THR A 74 -14.66 -11.25 -13.87
CA THR A 74 -14.91 -11.05 -12.43
C THR A 74 -13.92 -10.06 -11.82
N GLN A 75 -12.64 -10.17 -12.17
CA GLN A 75 -11.61 -9.25 -11.66
C GLN A 75 -11.84 -7.82 -12.17
N VAL A 76 -12.22 -7.65 -13.42
CA VAL A 76 -12.56 -6.36 -14.01
C VAL A 76 -13.78 -5.74 -13.31
N GLU A 77 -14.82 -6.53 -13.05
CA GLU A 77 -16.00 -6.06 -12.31
C GLU A 77 -15.63 -5.57 -10.91
N ASN A 78 -14.85 -6.35 -10.16
CA ASN A 78 -14.35 -5.93 -8.85
C ASN A 78 -13.54 -4.62 -8.93
N MET A 79 -12.71 -4.45 -9.97
CA MET A 79 -11.94 -3.22 -10.16
C MET A 79 -12.82 -2.01 -10.50
N VAL A 80 -13.89 -2.20 -11.27
CA VAL A 80 -14.88 -1.15 -11.56
C VAL A 80 -15.62 -0.75 -10.29
N ASP A 81 -16.01 -1.72 -9.46
CA ASP A 81 -16.67 -1.45 -8.18
C ASP A 81 -15.75 -0.71 -7.20
N ASP A 82 -14.48 -1.09 -7.13
CA ASP A 82 -13.49 -0.38 -6.33
C ASP A 82 -13.26 1.05 -6.83
N PHE A 83 -13.23 1.23 -8.13
CA PHE A 83 -13.14 2.54 -8.73
C PHE A 83 -14.37 3.39 -8.39
N ALA A 84 -15.59 2.83 -8.51
CA ALA A 84 -16.83 3.50 -8.16
C ALA A 84 -16.83 3.95 -6.69
N ARG A 85 -16.43 3.07 -5.76
CA ARG A 85 -16.30 3.41 -4.33
C ARG A 85 -15.29 4.55 -4.09
N ARG A 86 -14.17 4.53 -4.80
CA ARG A 86 -13.13 5.56 -4.68
C ARG A 86 -13.60 6.92 -5.14
N ILE A 87 -14.25 7.02 -6.32
CA ILE A 87 -14.77 8.30 -6.80
C ILE A 87 -15.93 8.79 -5.91
N GLN A 88 -16.75 7.88 -5.38
CA GLN A 88 -17.81 8.22 -4.43
C GLN A 88 -17.25 8.82 -3.13
N SER A 89 -16.14 8.31 -2.62
CA SER A 89 -15.45 8.88 -1.45
C SER A 89 -14.91 10.29 -1.70
N GLN A 90 -14.70 10.66 -2.97
CA GLN A 90 -14.31 12.00 -3.41
C GLN A 90 -15.50 12.91 -3.75
N GLY A 91 -16.73 12.44 -3.50
CA GLY A 91 -17.96 13.20 -3.72
C GLY A 91 -18.49 13.16 -5.16
N LEU A 92 -17.99 12.25 -6.02
CA LEU A 92 -18.43 12.07 -7.39
C LEU A 92 -19.18 10.75 -7.56
N SER A 93 -20.30 10.74 -8.28
CA SER A 93 -20.92 9.48 -8.69
C SER A 93 -20.27 8.94 -10.00
N MET A 94 -20.41 7.65 -10.24
CA MET A 94 -19.97 7.02 -11.50
C MET A 94 -20.65 7.68 -12.71
N GLU A 95 -21.92 8.04 -12.60
CA GLU A 95 -22.67 8.72 -13.65
C GLU A 95 -22.08 10.11 -13.97
N GLN A 96 -21.79 10.91 -12.94
CA GLN A 96 -21.12 12.19 -13.10
C GLN A 96 -19.75 12.06 -13.72
N TYR A 97 -18.96 11.07 -13.28
CA TYR A 97 -17.66 10.78 -13.86
C TYR A 97 -17.77 10.48 -15.36
N MET A 98 -18.72 9.61 -15.75
CA MET A 98 -18.94 9.28 -17.17
C MET A 98 -19.40 10.49 -17.98
N GLN A 99 -20.25 11.35 -17.41
CA GLN A 99 -20.67 12.59 -18.09
C GLN A 99 -19.49 13.55 -18.33
N PHE A 100 -18.58 13.69 -17.34
CA PHE A 100 -17.42 14.58 -17.46
C PHE A 100 -16.34 14.05 -18.41
N THR A 101 -16.12 12.74 -18.42
CA THR A 101 -15.04 12.12 -19.21
C THR A 101 -15.49 11.66 -20.59
N GLY A 102 -16.79 11.50 -20.82
CA GLY A 102 -17.32 10.86 -22.00
C GLY A 102 -17.08 9.36 -22.07
N ALA A 103 -16.57 8.75 -20.98
CA ALA A 103 -16.33 7.32 -20.91
C ALA A 103 -17.64 6.54 -20.74
N THR A 104 -17.63 5.28 -21.18
CA THR A 104 -18.70 4.30 -20.90
C THR A 104 -18.19 3.24 -19.94
N VAL A 105 -19.10 2.50 -19.30
CA VAL A 105 -18.71 1.37 -18.43
C VAL A 105 -17.89 0.36 -19.22
N ASP A 106 -18.27 0.07 -20.46
CA ASP A 106 -17.55 -0.88 -21.31
C ASP A 106 -16.14 -0.39 -21.64
N SER A 107 -15.98 0.90 -21.98
CA SER A 107 -14.65 1.46 -22.23
C SER A 107 -13.75 1.43 -20.98
N LEU A 108 -14.34 1.62 -19.80
CA LEU A 108 -13.64 1.53 -18.52
C LEU A 108 -13.22 0.08 -18.24
N LYS A 109 -14.11 -0.90 -18.47
CA LYS A 109 -13.79 -2.33 -18.33
C LYS A 109 -12.64 -2.73 -19.24
N GLU A 110 -12.67 -2.34 -20.53
CA GLU A 110 -11.60 -2.63 -21.47
C GLU A 110 -10.25 -2.02 -21.04
N GLN A 111 -10.26 -0.79 -20.52
CA GLN A 111 -9.05 -0.16 -20.01
C GLN A 111 -8.47 -0.86 -18.77
N MET A 112 -9.33 -1.48 -17.95
CA MET A 112 -8.92 -2.19 -16.74
C MET A 112 -8.47 -3.62 -17.00
N LYS A 113 -8.87 -4.23 -18.13
CA LYS A 113 -8.61 -5.63 -18.47
C LYS A 113 -7.12 -6.01 -18.41
N PRO A 114 -6.16 -5.25 -18.96
CA PRO A 114 -4.74 -5.60 -18.85
C PRO A 114 -4.24 -5.61 -17.41
N GLN A 115 -4.71 -4.69 -16.58
CA GLN A 115 -4.35 -4.64 -15.16
C GLN A 115 -5.01 -5.76 -14.37
N ALA A 116 -6.23 -6.17 -14.74
CA ALA A 116 -6.91 -7.31 -14.15
C ALA A 116 -6.13 -8.60 -14.40
N VAL A 117 -5.70 -8.83 -15.64
CA VAL A 117 -4.86 -9.97 -16.02
C VAL A 117 -3.59 -9.99 -15.17
N LYS A 118 -2.85 -8.89 -15.12
CA LYS A 118 -1.61 -8.79 -14.32
C LYS A 118 -1.85 -9.08 -12.84
N ARG A 119 -2.97 -8.63 -12.26
CA ARG A 119 -3.32 -8.93 -10.86
C ARG A 119 -3.57 -10.41 -10.64
N ILE A 120 -4.29 -11.06 -11.57
CA ILE A 120 -4.57 -12.50 -11.49
C ILE A 120 -3.25 -13.28 -11.61
N GLU A 121 -2.42 -12.97 -12.60
CA GLU A 121 -1.12 -13.61 -12.82
C GLU A 121 -0.24 -13.52 -11.57
N SER A 122 -0.07 -12.31 -11.02
CA SER A 122 0.72 -12.10 -9.81
C SER A 122 0.17 -12.90 -8.63
N ARG A 123 -1.15 -12.91 -8.43
CA ARG A 123 -1.77 -13.67 -7.34
C ARG A 123 -1.55 -15.17 -7.50
N LEU A 124 -1.78 -15.73 -8.68
CA LEU A 124 -1.62 -17.17 -8.94
C LEU A 124 -0.16 -17.61 -8.76
N VAL A 125 0.80 -16.81 -9.20
CA VAL A 125 2.23 -17.08 -9.00
C VAL A 125 2.56 -17.09 -7.51
N LEU A 126 2.13 -16.08 -6.77
CA LEU A 126 2.41 -15.96 -5.34
C LEU A 126 1.73 -17.07 -4.51
N GLU A 127 0.49 -17.45 -4.85
CA GLU A 127 -0.19 -18.60 -4.25
C GLU A 127 0.60 -19.90 -4.48
N LYS A 128 1.15 -20.08 -5.69
CA LYS A 128 1.99 -21.25 -6.00
C LYS A 128 3.34 -21.22 -5.30
N VAL A 129 3.94 -20.07 -5.14
CA VAL A 129 5.17 -19.92 -4.33
C VAL A 129 4.88 -20.24 -2.86
N ALA A 130 3.78 -19.70 -2.30
CA ALA A 130 3.39 -19.98 -0.92
C ALA A 130 3.14 -21.48 -0.68
N GLU A 131 2.52 -22.16 -1.65
CA GLU A 131 2.29 -23.61 -1.61
C GLU A 131 3.62 -24.38 -1.71
N ALA A 132 4.49 -24.04 -2.67
CA ALA A 132 5.76 -24.74 -2.92
C ALA A 132 6.74 -24.62 -1.74
N GLU A 133 6.79 -23.44 -1.13
CA GLU A 133 7.62 -23.15 0.05
C GLU A 133 6.94 -23.55 1.36
N ASN A 134 5.71 -24.11 1.29
CA ASN A 134 4.91 -24.54 2.44
C ASN A 134 4.79 -23.45 3.52
N ILE A 135 4.47 -22.23 3.08
CA ILE A 135 4.32 -21.08 3.98
C ILE A 135 3.07 -21.27 4.83
N GLN A 136 3.26 -21.44 6.12
CA GLN A 136 2.19 -21.62 7.11
C GLN A 136 2.06 -20.36 7.96
N ILE A 137 0.87 -19.80 8.03
CA ILE A 137 0.58 -18.65 8.90
C ILE A 137 0.13 -19.17 10.27
N SER A 138 0.86 -18.80 11.32
CA SER A 138 0.51 -19.16 12.68
C SER A 138 -0.73 -18.40 13.15
N ASP A 139 -1.41 -18.95 14.16
CA ASP A 139 -2.59 -18.31 14.75
C ASP A 139 -2.20 -16.98 15.42
N GLU A 140 -0.98 -16.90 15.99
CA GLU A 140 -0.47 -15.65 16.59
C GLU A 140 -0.37 -14.54 15.54
N LYS A 141 0.14 -14.86 14.33
CA LYS A 141 0.26 -13.89 13.25
C LYS A 141 -1.10 -13.45 12.71
N LEU A 142 -2.04 -14.38 12.60
CA LEU A 142 -3.42 -14.05 12.28
C LEU A 142 -4.03 -13.12 13.34
N ASP A 143 -3.80 -13.42 14.62
CA ASP A 143 -4.28 -12.61 15.74
C ASP A 143 -3.71 -11.19 15.74
N GLU A 144 -2.43 -11.03 15.37
CA GLU A 144 -1.81 -9.71 15.22
C GLU A 144 -2.49 -8.89 14.10
N GLU A 145 -2.81 -9.51 12.97
CA GLU A 145 -3.53 -8.80 11.89
C GLU A 145 -4.98 -8.49 12.27
N LEU A 146 -5.67 -9.39 12.95
CA LEU A 146 -7.00 -9.12 13.49
C LEU A 146 -6.99 -7.98 14.51
N ALA A 147 -5.94 -7.88 15.33
CA ALA A 147 -5.77 -6.77 16.28
C ALA A 147 -5.58 -5.43 15.56
N LYS A 148 -4.76 -5.37 14.52
CA LYS A 148 -4.58 -4.15 13.70
C LYS A 148 -5.89 -3.71 13.04
N MET A 149 -6.65 -4.67 12.52
CA MET A 149 -7.96 -4.38 11.92
C MET A 149 -8.96 -3.89 12.98
N ALA A 150 -9.03 -4.54 14.15
CA ALA A 150 -9.90 -4.12 15.25
C ALA A 150 -9.60 -2.69 15.70
N GLU A 151 -8.31 -2.31 15.80
CA GLU A 151 -7.89 -0.95 16.11
C GLU A 151 -8.34 0.06 15.03
N MET A 152 -8.18 -0.30 13.76
CA MET A 152 -8.61 0.55 12.64
C MET A 152 -10.13 0.80 12.67
N TYR A 153 -10.91 -0.23 13.02
CA TYR A 153 -12.37 -0.11 13.17
C TYR A 153 -12.80 0.42 14.55
N LYS A 154 -11.83 0.73 15.45
CA LYS A 154 -12.08 1.18 16.83
C LYS A 154 -12.97 0.21 17.61
N MET A 155 -12.73 -1.07 17.43
CA MET A 155 -13.44 -2.17 18.09
C MET A 155 -12.52 -2.92 19.04
N GLU A 156 -13.10 -3.54 20.08
CA GLU A 156 -12.38 -4.49 20.93
C GLU A 156 -12.03 -5.76 20.13
N LEU A 157 -10.81 -6.28 20.31
CA LEU A 157 -10.30 -7.43 19.55
C LEU A 157 -11.21 -8.66 19.66
N ASP A 158 -11.70 -8.97 20.87
CA ASP A 158 -12.53 -10.15 21.10
C ASP A 158 -13.85 -10.06 20.33
N LYS A 159 -14.49 -8.89 20.32
CA LYS A 159 -15.69 -8.64 19.55
C LYS A 159 -15.43 -8.70 18.05
N PHE A 160 -14.28 -8.20 17.61
CA PHE A 160 -13.90 -8.27 16.19
C PHE A 160 -13.66 -9.71 15.76
N LYS A 161 -12.97 -10.53 16.59
CA LYS A 161 -12.75 -11.96 16.33
C LYS A 161 -14.04 -12.78 16.25
N GLU A 162 -15.07 -12.41 17.00
CA GLU A 162 -16.39 -13.04 16.94
C GLU A 162 -17.16 -12.69 15.65
N LEU A 163 -16.94 -11.50 15.11
CA LEU A 163 -17.55 -11.06 13.85
C LEU A 163 -16.91 -11.70 12.62
N VAL A 164 -15.61 -12.01 12.71
CA VAL A 164 -14.88 -12.66 11.62
C VAL A 164 -15.10 -14.16 11.69
N GLY A 165 -15.80 -14.72 10.71
CA GLY A 165 -16.07 -16.14 10.63
C GLY A 165 -14.82 -16.97 10.32
N GLU A 166 -14.92 -18.31 10.51
CA GLU A 166 -13.78 -19.20 10.24
C GLU A 166 -13.36 -19.18 8.76
N TYR A 167 -14.31 -19.00 7.86
CA TYR A 167 -14.02 -18.90 6.43
C TYR A 167 -13.17 -17.64 6.12
N GLU A 168 -13.54 -16.50 6.71
CA GLU A 168 -12.79 -15.24 6.56
C GLU A 168 -11.39 -15.35 7.15
N LYS A 169 -11.24 -16.00 8.32
CA LYS A 169 -9.93 -16.26 8.92
C LYS A 169 -9.04 -17.13 8.01
N GLU A 170 -9.59 -18.16 7.39
CA GLU A 170 -8.86 -19.00 6.44
C GLU A 170 -8.47 -18.22 5.17
N GLN A 171 -9.32 -17.33 4.67
CA GLN A 171 -8.95 -16.43 3.57
C GLN A 171 -7.85 -15.45 3.98
N MET A 172 -7.94 -14.86 5.18
CA MET A 172 -6.88 -14.00 5.71
C MET A 172 -5.54 -14.73 5.84
N LYS A 173 -5.53 -15.98 6.31
CA LYS A 173 -4.30 -16.80 6.35
C LYS A 173 -3.69 -16.98 4.95
N LYS A 174 -4.52 -17.22 3.93
CA LYS A 174 -4.05 -17.33 2.54
C LYS A 174 -3.46 -16.01 2.04
N ASP A 175 -4.14 -14.90 2.30
CA ASP A 175 -3.65 -13.58 1.88
C ASP A 175 -2.34 -13.21 2.62
N LEU A 176 -2.21 -13.57 3.89
CA LEU A 176 -0.96 -13.42 4.65
C LEU A 176 0.16 -14.32 4.11
N ALA A 177 -0.15 -15.57 3.71
CA ALA A 177 0.82 -16.46 3.09
C ALA A 177 1.34 -15.91 1.74
N VAL A 178 0.46 -15.28 0.96
CA VAL A 178 0.83 -14.57 -0.27
C VAL A 178 1.78 -13.39 0.03
N GLN A 179 1.51 -12.61 1.07
CA GLN A 179 2.40 -11.52 1.50
C GLN A 179 3.78 -12.04 1.96
N GLU A 180 3.80 -13.14 2.72
CA GLU A 180 5.07 -13.78 3.11
C GLU A 180 5.84 -14.31 1.91
N ALA A 181 5.14 -14.84 0.89
CA ALA A 181 5.78 -15.28 -0.35
C ALA A 181 6.50 -14.12 -1.06
N VAL A 182 5.88 -12.93 -1.11
CA VAL A 182 6.53 -11.72 -1.65
C VAL A 182 7.80 -11.39 -0.87
N THR A 183 7.71 -11.38 0.45
CA THR A 183 8.85 -11.09 1.33
C THR A 183 9.97 -12.11 1.13
N LEU A 184 9.65 -13.40 1.12
CA LEU A 184 10.61 -14.49 0.90
C LEU A 184 11.32 -14.35 -0.45
N MET A 185 10.57 -14.05 -1.51
CA MET A 185 11.13 -13.84 -2.84
C MET A 185 12.04 -12.61 -2.88
N ALA A 186 11.63 -11.49 -2.27
CA ALA A 186 12.42 -10.28 -2.22
C ALA A 186 13.72 -10.44 -1.41
N ASP A 187 13.67 -11.19 -0.30
CA ASP A 187 14.86 -11.46 0.53
C ASP A 187 15.82 -12.44 -0.14
N SER A 188 15.30 -13.38 -0.93
CA SER A 188 16.11 -14.35 -1.69
C SER A 188 16.70 -13.76 -2.97
N ALA A 189 16.17 -12.65 -3.46
CA ALA A 189 16.60 -12.03 -4.70
C ALA A 189 18.01 -11.45 -4.58
N LYS A 190 18.84 -11.76 -5.56
CA LYS A 190 20.16 -11.15 -5.72
C LYS A 190 20.02 -9.92 -6.60
N GLU A 191 20.50 -8.80 -6.11
CA GLU A 191 20.63 -7.59 -6.93
C GLU A 191 21.67 -7.84 -8.03
N ALA A 192 21.31 -7.50 -9.26
CA ALA A 192 22.17 -7.65 -10.44
C ALA A 192 23.01 -6.39 -10.66
#